data_c2c11c8a456a89f36b5dc58b2bedf126
#
_entry.id   c2c11c8a456a89f36b5dc58b2bedf126
#
_cell.length_a   1.000
_cell.length_b   1.000
_cell.length_c   1.000
_cell.angle_alpha   90.00
_cell.angle_beta   90.00
_cell.angle_gamma   90.00
#
_symmetry.space_group_name_H-M   'P 1'
#
loop_
_entity.id
_entity.type
_entity.pdbx_description
1 polymer ?
#
loop_
_entity_poly.entity_id
_entity_poly.type
_entity_poly.pdbx_seq_one_letter_code
_entity_poly.pdbx_strand_id
1 'polypeptide(L)'
;MLSTLRNRTYRHLFAAQVIALVGTGLATVALSLLAYDIAGADASAVLGTALAVKMVAYVAVAPAVGALADRVPRRTLLVAMDLTRAAVALALPFVSQAWQIYVLVFLLQAASAAFTPAFQATIPEVLPAERDYTQALSMSRLAYDLESLFSPALAAGLLALVPYTWLFTGTTAGFLASATLVVSVALPKPAPVERTGGVHAKAAFGARLFWATPRLRALLALDLAVAAAGAIVFVDTVVAVREHFHRPAGAVSLALGAYGAGSMLTALLLPRLLRRLSDRAVMLPAAFALPAVLAAVAAVTAAAPGGWSWAALLASWAAIGAACSAVLTPGGRLIRRSAADADLPAAFAAQFSLSHSCWLLTYPLAGWLAAGAGLPVTAVALGAIALLAATAATAIWPARDPARLDHVHADLPPGHPHLTDAHPAADGWLHGHDYVIDQYHRHWPQGLAARAN
;
A
#
# COMPACT_ATOMS: atom_id res chain seq x y z
N MET A 1 12.17 13.94 -16.53
CA MET A 1 12.69 13.18 -15.36
C MET A 1 14.11 13.58 -14.97
N LEU A 2 15.09 13.65 -15.90
CA LEU A 2 16.46 14.02 -15.52
C LEU A 2 16.63 15.51 -15.12
N SER A 3 15.71 16.39 -15.47
CA SER A 3 15.77 17.83 -15.11
C SER A 3 15.65 18.06 -13.58
N THR A 4 14.80 17.31 -12.91
CA THR A 4 14.61 17.41 -11.44
C THR A 4 15.85 16.98 -10.66
N LEU A 5 16.61 16.00 -11.18
CA LEU A 5 17.88 15.55 -10.57
C LEU A 5 19.04 16.56 -10.70
N ARG A 6 18.88 17.63 -11.50
CA ARG A 6 19.84 18.76 -11.53
C ARG A 6 19.80 19.57 -10.24
N ASN A 7 18.66 19.61 -9.56
CA ASN A 7 18.59 20.21 -8.23
C ASN A 7 19.36 19.34 -7.23
N ARG A 8 20.44 19.89 -6.66
CA ARG A 8 21.34 19.16 -5.74
C ARG A 8 20.58 18.65 -4.51
N THR A 9 19.74 19.47 -3.92
CA THR A 9 18.98 19.12 -2.71
C THR A 9 18.02 17.97 -3.01
N TYR A 10 17.24 18.05 -4.08
CA TYR A 10 16.33 16.98 -4.46
C TYR A 10 17.08 15.68 -4.81
N ARG A 11 18.20 15.75 -5.52
CA ARG A 11 19.01 14.58 -5.85
C ARG A 11 19.50 13.84 -4.61
N HIS A 12 19.96 14.54 -3.58
CA HIS A 12 20.38 13.93 -2.32
C HIS A 12 19.20 13.32 -1.55
N LEU A 13 18.06 14.01 -1.51
CA LEU A 13 16.84 13.49 -0.90
C LEU A 13 16.34 12.25 -1.61
N PHE A 14 16.30 12.25 -2.93
CA PHE A 14 15.87 11.10 -3.72
C PHE A 14 16.83 9.91 -3.58
N ALA A 15 18.15 10.14 -3.58
CA ALA A 15 19.13 9.10 -3.30
C ALA A 15 18.97 8.54 -1.88
N ALA A 16 18.72 9.39 -0.88
CA ALA A 16 18.44 8.96 0.49
C ALA A 16 17.20 8.05 0.53
N GLN A 17 16.11 8.43 -0.14
CA GLN A 17 14.90 7.63 -0.24
C GLN A 17 15.17 6.26 -0.88
N VAL A 18 15.84 6.22 -2.02
CA VAL A 18 16.14 4.95 -2.74
C VAL A 18 16.98 4.02 -1.87
N ILE A 19 18.04 4.53 -1.25
CA ILE A 19 18.92 3.75 -0.37
C ILE A 19 18.16 3.21 0.84
N ALA A 20 17.33 4.05 1.47
CA ALA A 20 16.49 3.65 2.60
C ALA A 20 15.47 2.57 2.21
N LEU A 21 14.86 2.68 1.03
CA LEU A 21 13.93 1.68 0.50
C LEU A 21 14.61 0.33 0.27
N VAL A 22 15.78 0.31 -0.36
CA VAL A 22 16.57 -0.92 -0.53
C VAL A 22 16.87 -1.56 0.82
N GLY A 23 17.29 -0.76 1.81
CA GLY A 23 17.50 -1.25 3.17
C GLY A 23 16.23 -1.85 3.79
N THR A 24 15.08 -1.21 3.61
CA THR A 24 13.79 -1.71 4.11
C THR A 24 13.41 -3.04 3.47
N GLY A 25 13.62 -3.20 2.17
CA GLY A 25 13.36 -4.45 1.47
C GLY A 25 14.26 -5.59 1.94
N LEU A 26 15.56 -5.33 2.17
CA LEU A 26 16.47 -6.31 2.76
C LEU A 26 16.02 -6.72 4.16
N ALA A 27 15.60 -5.75 4.99
CA ALA A 27 15.09 -6.03 6.34
C ALA A 27 13.82 -6.91 6.31
N THR A 28 12.96 -6.75 5.31
CA THR A 28 11.74 -7.55 5.17
C THR A 28 12.06 -9.04 4.97
N VAL A 29 13.02 -9.36 4.10
CA VAL A 29 13.47 -10.75 3.89
C VAL A 29 14.20 -11.28 5.13
N ALA A 30 15.09 -10.49 5.72
CA ALA A 30 15.84 -10.88 6.91
C ALA A 30 14.92 -11.13 8.12
N LEU A 31 13.87 -10.32 8.28
CA LEU A 31 12.88 -10.48 9.35
C LEU A 31 12.09 -11.79 9.22
N SER A 32 11.74 -12.20 8.00
CA SER A 32 11.08 -13.49 7.76
C SER A 32 11.97 -14.67 8.17
N LEU A 33 13.27 -14.60 7.85
CA LEU A 33 14.24 -15.63 8.22
C LEU A 33 14.52 -15.62 9.73
N LEU A 34 14.62 -14.44 10.36
CA LEU A 34 14.79 -14.31 11.81
C LEU A 34 13.58 -14.89 12.56
N ALA A 35 12.35 -14.59 12.09
CA ALA A 35 11.14 -15.15 12.68
C ALA A 35 11.15 -16.69 12.59
N TYR A 36 11.62 -17.24 11.47
CA TYR A 36 11.76 -18.68 11.30
C TYR A 36 12.82 -19.28 12.22
N ASP A 37 13.98 -18.66 12.37
CA ASP A 37 15.05 -19.14 13.26
C ASP A 37 14.61 -19.17 14.75
N ILE A 38 13.74 -18.22 15.15
CA ILE A 38 13.24 -18.13 16.54
C ILE A 38 12.06 -19.08 16.78
N ALA A 39 11.16 -19.24 15.83
CA ALA A 39 9.86 -19.88 16.05
C ALA A 39 9.64 -21.14 15.18
N GLY A 40 10.54 -21.47 14.25
CA GLY A 40 10.41 -22.65 13.39
C GLY A 40 9.06 -22.67 12.64
N ALA A 41 8.29 -23.72 12.85
CA ALA A 41 6.97 -23.90 12.24
C ALA A 41 5.97 -22.78 12.63
N ASP A 42 6.12 -22.17 13.81
CA ASP A 42 5.28 -21.08 14.28
C ASP A 42 5.70 -19.70 13.73
N ALA A 43 6.70 -19.63 12.85
CA ALA A 43 7.20 -18.37 12.27
C ALA A 43 6.10 -17.57 11.57
N SER A 44 5.10 -18.21 10.97
CA SER A 44 3.95 -17.55 10.37
C SER A 44 3.15 -16.74 11.40
N ALA A 45 2.90 -17.28 12.60
CA ALA A 45 2.21 -16.56 13.67
C ALA A 45 3.04 -15.34 14.15
N VAL A 46 4.36 -15.53 14.32
CA VAL A 46 5.27 -14.44 14.71
C VAL A 46 5.29 -13.35 13.64
N LEU A 47 5.43 -13.71 12.38
CA LEU A 47 5.51 -12.75 11.28
C LEU A 47 4.18 -12.05 11.03
N GLY A 48 3.07 -12.78 11.09
CA GLY A 48 1.73 -12.20 10.97
C GLY A 48 1.44 -11.17 12.05
N THR A 49 1.81 -11.48 13.30
CA THR A 49 1.71 -10.54 14.43
C THR A 49 2.63 -9.33 14.24
N ALA A 50 3.88 -9.52 13.83
CA ALA A 50 4.83 -8.44 13.58
C ALA A 50 4.34 -7.49 12.47
N LEU A 51 3.77 -8.04 11.40
CA LEU A 51 3.19 -7.24 10.32
C LEU A 51 1.88 -6.54 10.74
N ALA A 52 1.08 -7.14 11.63
CA ALA A 52 -0.06 -6.46 12.24
C ALA A 52 0.40 -5.27 13.10
N VAL A 53 1.43 -5.44 13.92
CA VAL A 53 2.07 -4.37 14.70
C VAL A 53 2.58 -3.25 13.80
N LYS A 54 3.16 -3.58 12.63
CA LYS A 54 3.51 -2.59 11.60
C LYS A 54 2.29 -1.78 11.15
N MET A 55 1.14 -2.42 10.91
CA MET A 55 -0.08 -1.72 10.48
C MET A 55 -0.62 -0.82 11.58
N VAL A 56 -0.57 -1.25 12.85
CA VAL A 56 -0.90 -0.40 14.01
C VAL A 56 -0.01 0.84 14.04
N ALA A 57 1.30 0.69 13.84
CA ALA A 57 2.22 1.81 13.82
C ALA A 57 1.85 2.83 12.71
N TYR A 58 1.53 2.36 11.49
CA TYR A 58 1.11 3.24 10.40
C TYR A 58 -0.20 3.98 10.68
N VAL A 59 -1.19 3.31 11.25
CA VAL A 59 -2.51 3.91 11.53
C VAL A 59 -2.46 4.86 12.72
N ALA A 60 -1.74 4.50 13.79
CA ALA A 60 -1.72 5.27 15.04
C ALA A 60 -0.67 6.40 15.04
N VAL A 61 0.53 6.16 14.47
CA VAL A 61 1.66 7.08 14.60
C VAL A 61 1.64 8.17 13.52
N ALA A 62 1.22 7.86 12.28
CA ALA A 62 1.23 8.83 11.20
C ALA A 62 0.44 10.13 11.49
N PRO A 63 -0.78 10.09 12.08
CA PRO A 63 -1.52 11.29 12.46
C PRO A 63 -0.84 12.09 13.58
N ALA A 64 -0.28 11.39 14.59
CA ALA A 64 0.41 12.03 15.72
C ALA A 64 1.67 12.76 15.27
N VAL A 65 2.45 12.14 14.38
CA VAL A 65 3.66 12.76 13.83
C VAL A 65 3.33 13.90 12.90
N GLY A 66 2.25 13.83 12.12
CA GLY A 66 1.79 14.95 11.31
C GLY A 66 1.59 16.25 12.13
N ALA A 67 1.09 16.11 13.38
CA ALA A 67 0.95 17.23 14.31
C ALA A 67 2.29 17.71 14.91
N LEU A 68 3.27 16.82 15.06
CA LEU A 68 4.60 17.12 15.60
C LEU A 68 5.56 17.65 14.52
N ALA A 69 5.39 17.25 13.28
CA ALA A 69 6.25 17.60 12.15
C ALA A 69 6.33 19.13 11.90
N ASP A 70 5.29 19.87 12.32
CA ASP A 70 5.28 21.33 12.19
C ASP A 70 6.09 22.04 13.31
N ARG A 71 6.42 21.32 14.39
CA ARG A 71 7.15 21.87 15.55
C ARG A 71 8.65 21.58 15.52
N VAL A 72 9.09 20.62 14.72
CA VAL A 72 10.48 20.17 14.65
C VAL A 72 11.06 20.51 13.27
N PRO A 73 12.29 21.04 13.17
CA PRO A 73 12.93 21.25 11.88
C PRO A 73 12.95 19.95 11.07
N ARG A 74 12.47 19.98 9.80
CA ARG A 74 12.32 18.78 8.93
C ARG A 74 13.59 17.96 8.85
N ARG A 75 14.76 18.63 8.74
CA ARG A 75 16.06 17.96 8.71
C ARG A 75 16.31 17.12 9.97
N THR A 76 16.06 17.70 11.14
CA THR A 76 16.23 17.04 12.44
C THR A 76 15.29 15.83 12.54
N LEU A 77 14.03 15.98 12.11
CA LEU A 77 13.04 14.91 12.13
C LEU A 77 13.47 13.75 11.20
N LEU A 78 13.82 14.03 9.95
CA LEU A 78 14.24 13.02 8.98
C LEU A 78 15.48 12.25 9.45
N VAL A 79 16.49 12.98 9.96
CA VAL A 79 17.74 12.36 10.48
C VAL A 79 17.44 11.52 11.72
N ALA A 80 16.65 12.02 12.66
CA ALA A 80 16.30 11.28 13.88
C ALA A 80 15.55 9.97 13.53
N MET A 81 14.65 10.01 12.55
CA MET A 81 13.91 8.81 12.10
C MET A 81 14.86 7.81 11.42
N ASP A 82 15.79 8.26 10.60
CA ASP A 82 16.79 7.38 9.99
C ASP A 82 17.73 6.74 11.02
N LEU A 83 18.19 7.52 12.01
CA LEU A 83 19.02 7.00 13.10
C LEU A 83 18.26 5.99 13.97
N THR A 84 17.00 6.24 14.25
CA THR A 84 16.14 5.29 14.98
C THR A 84 15.99 3.99 14.18
N ARG A 85 15.73 4.06 12.87
CA ARG A 85 15.63 2.88 12.00
C ARG A 85 16.96 2.13 11.93
N ALA A 86 18.09 2.84 11.83
CA ALA A 86 19.41 2.24 11.83
C ALA A 86 19.72 1.51 13.15
N ALA A 87 19.41 2.13 14.29
CA ALA A 87 19.61 1.52 15.61
C ALA A 87 18.76 0.25 15.79
N VAL A 88 17.49 0.30 15.36
CA VAL A 88 16.59 -0.86 15.40
C VAL A 88 17.09 -1.97 14.47
N ALA A 89 17.47 -1.66 13.24
CA ALA A 89 18.01 -2.64 12.31
C ALA A 89 19.29 -3.31 12.82
N LEU A 90 20.14 -2.55 13.51
CA LEU A 90 21.35 -3.06 14.16
C LEU A 90 21.04 -3.98 15.34
N ALA A 91 19.94 -3.77 16.06
CA ALA A 91 19.52 -4.58 17.19
C ALA A 91 18.87 -5.91 16.77
N LEU A 92 18.22 -5.99 15.60
CA LEU A 92 17.48 -7.16 15.14
C LEU A 92 18.30 -8.47 15.10
N PRO A 93 19.59 -8.51 14.67
CA PRO A 93 20.38 -9.75 14.69
C PRO A 93 20.59 -10.37 16.08
N PHE A 94 20.39 -9.61 17.16
CA PHE A 94 20.63 -10.04 18.54
C PHE A 94 19.35 -10.47 19.26
N VAL A 95 18.21 -10.48 18.55
CA VAL A 95 16.91 -10.88 19.07
C VAL A 95 16.88 -12.39 19.25
N SER A 96 16.37 -12.83 20.39
CA SER A 96 16.22 -14.25 20.75
C SER A 96 14.78 -14.66 21.06
N GLN A 97 13.85 -13.71 21.13
CA GLN A 97 12.44 -13.95 21.50
C GLN A 97 11.48 -13.17 20.60
N ALA A 98 10.31 -13.74 20.29
CA ALA A 98 9.33 -13.15 19.40
C ALA A 98 8.84 -11.76 19.85
N TRP A 99 8.63 -11.52 21.14
CA TRP A 99 8.18 -10.22 21.65
C TRP A 99 9.17 -9.09 21.33
N GLN A 100 10.48 -9.39 21.30
CA GLN A 100 11.51 -8.42 20.93
C GLN A 100 11.35 -7.99 19.46
N ILE A 101 11.00 -8.95 18.57
CA ILE A 101 10.65 -8.64 17.17
C ILE A 101 9.50 -7.62 17.14
N TYR A 102 8.43 -7.84 17.91
CA TYR A 102 7.25 -6.96 17.90
C TYR A 102 7.59 -5.53 18.31
N VAL A 103 8.38 -5.38 19.38
CA VAL A 103 8.82 -4.06 19.87
C VAL A 103 9.70 -3.36 18.83
N LEU A 104 10.69 -4.06 18.29
CA LEU A 104 11.62 -3.49 17.31
C LEU A 104 10.91 -3.16 15.98
N VAL A 105 10.00 -4.02 15.51
CA VAL A 105 9.18 -3.74 14.32
C VAL A 105 8.29 -2.54 14.56
N PHE A 106 7.65 -2.42 15.74
CA PHE A 106 6.86 -1.24 16.08
C PHE A 106 7.69 0.05 15.99
N LEU A 107 8.86 0.08 16.61
CA LEU A 107 9.77 1.24 16.59
C LEU A 107 10.26 1.57 15.17
N LEU A 108 10.65 0.55 14.40
CA LEU A 108 11.09 0.71 13.01
C LEU A 108 9.98 1.33 12.16
N GLN A 109 8.77 0.82 12.30
CA GLN A 109 7.63 1.25 11.48
C GLN A 109 7.03 2.57 11.96
N ALA A 110 7.09 2.87 13.26
CA ALA A 110 6.74 4.17 13.80
C ALA A 110 7.66 5.27 13.24
N ALA A 111 8.98 5.00 13.21
CA ALA A 111 9.94 5.91 12.59
C ALA A 111 9.70 6.06 11.07
N SER A 112 9.36 4.98 10.37
CA SER A 112 9.03 5.01 8.94
C SER A 112 7.73 5.78 8.65
N ALA A 113 6.70 5.59 9.49
CA ALA A 113 5.43 6.32 9.41
C ALA A 113 5.59 7.83 9.65
N ALA A 114 6.61 8.21 10.42
CA ALA A 114 6.99 9.60 10.64
C ALA A 114 7.81 10.20 9.48
N PHE A 115 8.74 9.41 8.95
CA PHE A 115 9.65 9.84 7.88
C PHE A 115 8.90 10.16 6.58
N THR A 116 8.01 9.28 6.14
CA THR A 116 7.37 9.36 4.81
C THR A 116 6.61 10.67 4.58
N PRO A 117 5.66 11.08 5.45
CA PRO A 117 4.95 12.35 5.23
C PRO A 117 5.86 13.58 5.39
N ALA A 118 6.85 13.55 6.29
CA ALA A 118 7.82 14.63 6.43
C ALA A 118 8.68 14.79 5.17
N PHE A 119 9.11 13.68 4.58
CA PHE A 119 9.85 13.66 3.32
C PHE A 119 9.01 14.19 2.17
N GLN A 120 7.77 13.70 2.00
CA GLN A 120 6.87 14.12 0.94
C GLN A 120 6.53 15.62 1.03
N ALA A 121 6.35 16.14 2.25
CA ALA A 121 6.09 17.55 2.47
C ALA A 121 7.32 18.45 2.17
N THR A 122 8.53 17.90 2.14
CA THR A 122 9.75 18.64 1.79
C THR A 122 9.92 18.81 0.27
N ILE A 123 9.34 17.90 -0.54
CA ILE A 123 9.51 17.91 -2.00
C ILE A 123 9.00 19.22 -2.64
N PRO A 124 7.77 19.72 -2.38
CA PRO A 124 7.29 20.97 -2.99
C PRO A 124 8.05 22.21 -2.51
N GLU A 125 8.64 22.18 -1.31
CA GLU A 125 9.48 23.27 -0.81
C GLU A 125 10.82 23.36 -1.54
N VAL A 126 11.36 22.21 -2.00
CA VAL A 126 12.61 22.11 -2.76
C VAL A 126 12.39 22.28 -4.27
N LEU A 127 11.21 21.89 -4.76
CA LEU A 127 10.80 21.95 -6.16
C LEU A 127 9.45 22.67 -6.27
N PRO A 128 9.42 24.02 -6.23
CA PRO A 128 8.17 24.77 -6.21
C PRO A 128 7.43 24.76 -7.56
N ALA A 129 8.11 24.45 -8.67
CA ALA A 129 7.47 24.37 -9.98
C ALA A 129 6.62 23.08 -10.05
N GLU A 130 5.32 23.21 -10.36
CA GLU A 130 4.35 22.10 -10.43
C GLU A 130 4.83 20.94 -11.30
N ARG A 131 5.44 21.26 -12.45
CA ARG A 131 6.01 20.24 -13.35
C ARG A 131 7.11 19.43 -12.69
N ASP A 132 8.03 20.06 -11.96
CA ASP A 132 9.15 19.39 -11.31
C ASP A 132 8.66 18.60 -10.09
N TYR A 133 7.72 19.14 -9.34
CA TYR A 133 7.03 18.45 -8.24
C TYR A 133 6.32 17.17 -8.71
N THR A 134 5.54 17.26 -9.78
CA THR A 134 4.84 16.09 -10.36
C THR A 134 5.83 15.01 -10.82
N GLN A 135 6.95 15.43 -11.44
CA GLN A 135 8.02 14.49 -11.82
C GLN A 135 8.66 13.83 -10.59
N ALA A 136 8.90 14.59 -9.53
CA ALA A 136 9.47 14.08 -8.29
C ALA A 136 8.56 13.04 -7.62
N LEU A 137 7.25 13.29 -7.57
CA LEU A 137 6.27 12.31 -7.09
C LEU A 137 6.28 11.01 -7.92
N SER A 138 6.34 11.14 -9.25
CA SER A 138 6.41 9.98 -10.14
C SER A 138 7.70 9.17 -9.94
N MET A 139 8.84 9.85 -9.70
CA MET A 139 10.11 9.19 -9.41
C MET A 139 10.08 8.48 -8.05
N SER A 140 9.50 9.11 -7.01
CA SER A 140 9.32 8.48 -5.70
C SER A 140 8.43 7.24 -5.82
N ARG A 141 7.34 7.31 -6.58
CA ARG A 141 6.47 6.14 -6.81
C ARG A 141 7.24 5.01 -7.51
N LEU A 142 7.99 5.34 -8.56
CA LEU A 142 8.84 4.36 -9.27
C LEU A 142 9.88 3.73 -8.32
N ALA A 143 10.45 4.50 -7.38
CA ALA A 143 11.39 3.97 -6.41
C ALA A 143 10.74 2.92 -5.47
N TYR A 144 9.50 3.16 -5.01
CA TYR A 144 8.73 2.16 -4.24
C TYR A 144 8.41 0.91 -5.05
N ASP A 145 8.00 1.08 -6.30
CA ASP A 145 7.67 -0.05 -7.18
C ASP A 145 8.92 -0.89 -7.53
N LEU A 146 10.07 -0.24 -7.74
CA LEU A 146 11.36 -0.91 -7.95
C LEU A 146 11.89 -1.59 -6.69
N GLU A 147 11.66 -1.00 -5.51
CA GLU A 147 12.04 -1.61 -4.24
C GLU A 147 11.37 -2.96 -4.06
N SER A 148 10.06 -3.04 -4.26
CA SER A 148 9.30 -4.27 -4.09
C SER A 148 9.76 -5.42 -4.99
N LEU A 149 10.34 -5.09 -6.16
CA LEU A 149 10.89 -6.07 -7.10
C LEU A 149 12.38 -6.35 -6.87
N PHE A 150 13.18 -5.28 -6.73
CA PHE A 150 14.64 -5.38 -6.71
C PHE A 150 15.17 -5.91 -5.38
N SER A 151 14.53 -5.58 -4.25
CA SER A 151 15.00 -5.96 -2.93
C SER A 151 14.98 -7.47 -2.68
N PRO A 152 13.95 -8.25 -3.07
CA PRO A 152 14.01 -9.71 -2.96
C PRO A 152 15.11 -10.32 -3.84
N ALA A 153 15.33 -9.80 -5.06
CA ALA A 153 16.38 -10.28 -5.95
C ALA A 153 17.78 -9.98 -5.38
N LEU A 154 17.98 -8.78 -4.84
CA LEU A 154 19.21 -8.40 -4.15
C LEU A 154 19.45 -9.26 -2.92
N ALA A 155 18.41 -9.48 -2.10
CA ALA A 155 18.49 -10.35 -0.93
C ALA A 155 18.86 -11.78 -1.33
N ALA A 156 18.28 -12.34 -2.40
CA ALA A 156 18.63 -13.66 -2.90
C ALA A 156 20.12 -13.77 -3.29
N GLY A 157 20.63 -12.75 -4.01
CA GLY A 157 22.06 -12.70 -4.39
C GLY A 157 22.98 -12.60 -3.17
N LEU A 158 22.63 -11.77 -2.18
CA LEU A 158 23.42 -11.63 -0.95
C LEU A 158 23.39 -12.90 -0.10
N LEU A 159 22.23 -13.56 0.02
CA LEU A 159 22.08 -14.82 0.78
C LEU A 159 22.87 -16.00 0.19
N ALA A 160 23.30 -15.90 -1.06
CA ALA A 160 24.24 -16.85 -1.65
C ALA A 160 25.67 -16.67 -1.14
N LEU A 161 26.01 -15.51 -0.57
CA LEU A 161 27.37 -15.10 -0.17
C LEU A 161 27.53 -14.94 1.34
N VAL A 162 26.46 -14.48 2.03
CA VAL A 162 26.52 -14.15 3.45
C VAL A 162 25.26 -14.65 4.20
N PRO A 163 25.36 -14.93 5.52
CA PRO A 163 24.19 -15.22 6.35
C PRO A 163 23.18 -14.06 6.35
N TYR A 164 21.90 -14.38 6.56
CA TYR A 164 20.80 -13.39 6.50
C TYR A 164 20.96 -12.25 7.53
N THR A 165 21.67 -12.48 8.63
CA THR A 165 21.96 -11.46 9.65
C THR A 165 22.71 -10.25 9.08
N TRP A 166 23.53 -10.45 8.04
CA TRP A 166 24.22 -9.36 7.34
C TRP A 166 23.28 -8.48 6.52
N LEU A 167 22.09 -8.96 6.17
CA LEU A 167 21.08 -8.12 5.53
C LEU A 167 20.63 -6.98 6.46
N PHE A 168 20.56 -7.22 7.78
CA PHE A 168 20.30 -6.16 8.76
C PHE A 168 21.44 -5.15 8.85
N THR A 169 22.70 -5.60 8.72
CA THR A 169 23.85 -4.69 8.65
C THR A 169 23.77 -3.82 7.39
N GLY A 170 23.41 -4.40 6.25
CA GLY A 170 23.14 -3.66 5.00
C GLY A 170 22.01 -2.64 5.15
N THR A 171 20.93 -3.02 5.83
CA THR A 171 19.82 -2.12 6.18
C THR A 171 20.29 -0.96 7.06
N THR A 172 21.06 -1.25 8.10
CA THR A 172 21.65 -0.23 8.99
C THR A 172 22.52 0.74 8.21
N ALA A 173 23.42 0.24 7.37
CA ALA A 173 24.26 1.06 6.51
C ALA A 173 23.41 1.94 5.55
N GLY A 174 22.33 1.39 5.00
CA GLY A 174 21.39 2.12 4.17
C GLY A 174 20.74 3.30 4.90
N PHE A 175 20.23 3.11 6.11
CA PHE A 175 19.64 4.20 6.90
C PHE A 175 20.67 5.25 7.33
N LEU A 176 21.89 4.84 7.69
CA LEU A 176 22.97 5.77 7.99
C LEU A 176 23.40 6.57 6.76
N ALA A 177 23.48 5.96 5.59
CA ALA A 177 23.73 6.64 4.33
C ALA A 177 22.62 7.63 3.98
N SER A 178 21.34 7.25 4.18
CA SER A 178 20.20 8.15 4.04
C SER A 178 20.33 9.36 4.96
N ALA A 179 20.58 9.15 6.25
CA ALA A 179 20.78 10.22 7.23
C ALA A 179 21.91 11.18 6.81
N THR A 180 23.05 10.66 6.35
CA THR A 180 24.19 11.48 5.90
C THR A 180 23.83 12.32 4.65
N LEU A 181 23.08 11.76 3.70
CA LEU A 181 22.59 12.49 2.54
C LEU A 181 21.61 13.62 2.93
N VAL A 182 20.72 13.37 3.88
CA VAL A 182 19.80 14.40 4.41
C VAL A 182 20.58 15.49 5.14
N VAL A 183 21.61 15.12 5.92
CA VAL A 183 22.49 16.10 6.61
C VAL A 183 23.27 16.96 5.61
N SER A 184 23.66 16.42 4.46
CA SER A 184 24.50 17.09 3.47
C SER A 184 23.83 18.22 2.69
N VAL A 185 22.50 18.43 2.89
CA VAL A 185 21.72 19.47 2.23
C VAL A 185 21.03 20.39 3.22
N ALA A 186 20.88 21.65 2.84
CA ALA A 186 20.05 22.59 3.59
C ALA A 186 18.59 22.43 3.15
N LEU A 187 17.70 22.12 4.09
CA LEU A 187 16.27 22.06 3.84
C LEU A 187 15.62 23.41 4.20
N PRO A 188 14.60 23.85 3.43
CA PRO A 188 13.83 25.03 3.77
C PRO A 188 13.17 24.89 5.15
N LYS A 189 13.01 26.00 5.84
CA LYS A 189 12.21 26.00 7.07
C LYS A 189 10.73 25.91 6.69
N PRO A 190 9.92 25.07 7.39
CA PRO A 190 8.49 25.00 7.13
C PRO A 190 7.88 26.41 7.23
N ALA A 191 7.09 26.80 6.24
CA ALA A 191 6.26 27.99 6.38
C ALA A 191 5.15 27.69 7.41
N PRO A 192 4.80 28.62 8.29
CA PRO A 192 3.66 28.46 9.19
C PRO A 192 2.40 28.26 8.33
N VAL A 193 1.81 27.07 8.39
CA VAL A 193 0.55 26.80 7.71
C VAL A 193 -0.58 27.10 8.69
N GLU A 194 -1.35 28.14 8.41
CA GLU A 194 -2.64 28.35 9.06
C GLU A 194 -3.58 27.20 8.67
N ARG A 195 -3.78 26.26 9.57
CA ARG A 195 -4.67 25.11 9.37
C ARG A 195 -6.10 25.51 9.66
N THR A 196 -6.87 25.83 8.64
CA THR A 196 -8.34 25.85 8.74
C THR A 196 -8.86 24.40 8.75
N GLY A 197 -9.47 23.99 9.86
CA GLY A 197 -10.04 22.66 10.07
C GLY A 197 -9.09 21.64 10.71
N GLY A 198 -9.51 21.01 11.83
CA GLY A 198 -8.71 20.03 12.56
C GLY A 198 -8.49 18.74 11.77
N VAL A 199 -7.43 17.98 12.10
CA VAL A 199 -7.08 16.66 11.51
C VAL A 199 -8.27 15.70 11.55
N HIS A 200 -9.04 15.71 12.63
CA HIS A 200 -10.24 14.88 12.80
C HIS A 200 -11.35 15.20 11.78
N ALA A 201 -11.57 16.47 11.45
CA ALA A 201 -12.59 16.85 10.47
C ALA A 201 -12.23 16.36 9.05
N LYS A 202 -10.95 16.44 8.67
CA LYS A 202 -10.45 15.94 7.37
C LYS A 202 -10.49 14.42 7.29
N ALA A 203 -10.12 13.73 8.37
CA ALA A 203 -10.20 12.28 8.44
C ALA A 203 -11.65 11.79 8.38
N ALA A 204 -12.56 12.43 9.11
CA ALA A 204 -13.99 12.12 9.06
C ALA A 204 -14.59 12.40 7.67
N PHE A 205 -14.16 13.47 6.99
CA PHE A 205 -14.59 13.75 5.62
C PHE A 205 -14.11 12.64 4.66
N GLY A 206 -12.83 12.24 4.71
CA GLY A 206 -12.30 11.18 3.87
C GLY A 206 -13.02 9.84 4.08
N ALA A 207 -13.29 9.46 5.33
CA ALA A 207 -14.08 8.27 5.64
C ALA A 207 -15.51 8.38 5.08
N ARG A 208 -16.19 9.52 5.25
CA ARG A 208 -17.53 9.77 4.70
C ARG A 208 -17.54 9.66 3.17
N LEU A 209 -16.52 10.20 2.50
CA LEU A 209 -16.37 10.12 1.04
C LEU A 209 -16.33 8.65 0.58
N PHE A 210 -15.57 7.80 1.28
CA PHE A 210 -15.50 6.37 0.98
C PHE A 210 -16.83 5.66 1.17
N TRP A 211 -17.55 5.93 2.27
CA TRP A 211 -18.84 5.29 2.53
C TRP A 211 -19.96 5.80 1.63
N ALA A 212 -19.93 7.07 1.23
CA ALA A 212 -20.95 7.65 0.37
C ALA A 212 -20.79 7.28 -1.12
N THR A 213 -19.57 7.00 -1.58
CA THR A 213 -19.27 6.75 -3.00
C THR A 213 -19.21 5.26 -3.32
N PRO A 214 -20.12 4.68 -4.12
CA PRO A 214 -20.17 3.23 -4.39
C PRO A 214 -18.86 2.66 -4.93
N ARG A 215 -18.20 3.33 -5.88
CA ARG A 215 -16.93 2.88 -6.46
C ARG A 215 -15.77 2.88 -5.45
N LEU A 216 -15.78 3.75 -4.43
CA LEU A 216 -14.79 3.76 -3.37
C LEU A 216 -15.05 2.66 -2.32
N ARG A 217 -16.33 2.36 -2.02
CA ARG A 217 -16.68 1.17 -1.22
C ARG A 217 -16.25 -0.11 -1.92
N ALA A 218 -16.45 -0.20 -3.24
CA ALA A 218 -15.99 -1.32 -4.03
C ALA A 218 -14.46 -1.41 -4.02
N LEU A 219 -13.75 -0.28 -4.12
CA LEU A 219 -12.29 -0.24 -4.00
C LEU A 219 -11.82 -0.80 -2.65
N LEU A 220 -12.47 -0.43 -1.54
CA LEU A 220 -12.14 -0.97 -0.22
C LEU A 220 -12.38 -2.49 -0.13
N ALA A 221 -13.45 -3.00 -0.73
CA ALA A 221 -13.67 -4.44 -0.83
C ALA A 221 -12.59 -5.14 -1.67
N LEU A 222 -12.16 -4.52 -2.78
CA LEU A 222 -11.05 -5.01 -3.59
C LEU A 222 -9.72 -4.98 -2.83
N ASP A 223 -9.47 -3.94 -2.02
CA ASP A 223 -8.29 -3.89 -1.14
C ASP A 223 -8.29 -5.04 -0.12
N LEU A 224 -9.46 -5.44 0.39
CA LEU A 224 -9.57 -6.62 1.27
C LEU A 224 -9.24 -7.91 0.53
N ALA A 225 -9.68 -8.08 -0.73
CA ALA A 225 -9.32 -9.24 -1.53
C ALA A 225 -7.80 -9.31 -1.79
N VAL A 226 -7.18 -8.17 -2.09
CA VAL A 226 -5.72 -8.05 -2.25
C VAL A 226 -5.00 -8.34 -0.94
N ALA A 227 -5.47 -7.79 0.18
CA ALA A 227 -4.87 -8.02 1.49
C ALA A 227 -4.96 -9.49 1.90
N ALA A 228 -6.08 -10.16 1.64
CA ALA A 228 -6.24 -11.58 1.90
C ALA A 228 -5.23 -12.42 1.09
N ALA A 229 -5.14 -12.19 -0.22
CA ALA A 229 -4.22 -12.94 -1.07
C ALA A 229 -2.75 -12.57 -0.84
N GLY A 230 -2.45 -11.31 -0.54
CA GLY A 230 -1.09 -10.88 -0.23
C GLY A 230 -0.61 -11.36 1.14
N ALA A 231 -1.50 -11.55 2.10
CA ALA A 231 -1.13 -11.98 3.44
C ALA A 231 -0.39 -13.32 3.45
N ILE A 232 -0.89 -14.32 2.72
CA ILE A 232 -0.22 -15.64 2.62
C ILE A 232 1.18 -15.52 2.00
N VAL A 233 1.36 -14.60 1.05
CA VAL A 233 2.67 -14.35 0.42
C VAL A 233 3.65 -13.75 1.43
N PHE A 234 3.27 -12.70 2.14
CA PHE A 234 4.20 -11.98 3.01
C PHE A 234 4.42 -12.64 4.36
N VAL A 235 3.42 -13.38 4.88
CA VAL A 235 3.47 -14.04 6.19
C VAL A 235 4.01 -15.46 6.06
N ASP A 236 3.49 -16.23 5.10
CA ASP A 236 3.64 -17.69 5.12
C ASP A 236 4.70 -18.21 4.15
N THR A 237 5.29 -17.35 3.29
CA THR A 237 6.31 -17.79 2.33
C THR A 237 7.51 -18.47 3.01
N VAL A 238 7.98 -17.95 4.15
CA VAL A 238 9.13 -18.54 4.84
C VAL A 238 8.82 -19.96 5.32
N VAL A 239 7.66 -20.19 5.91
CA VAL A 239 7.23 -21.51 6.38
C VAL A 239 6.96 -22.44 5.20
N ALA A 240 6.27 -21.96 4.16
CA ALA A 240 6.06 -22.74 2.94
C ALA A 240 7.39 -23.23 2.34
N VAL A 241 8.38 -22.35 2.21
CA VAL A 241 9.67 -22.67 1.61
C VAL A 241 10.53 -23.57 2.50
N ARG A 242 10.59 -23.28 3.81
CA ARG A 242 11.50 -23.94 4.73
C ARG A 242 10.94 -25.22 5.30
N GLU A 243 9.67 -25.21 5.73
CA GLU A 243 9.04 -26.38 6.38
C GLU A 243 8.37 -27.31 5.36
N HIS A 244 7.59 -26.78 4.40
CA HIS A 244 6.87 -27.64 3.47
C HIS A 244 7.77 -28.11 2.30
N PHE A 245 8.55 -27.20 1.68
CA PHE A 245 9.40 -27.56 0.54
C PHE A 245 10.85 -27.92 0.92
N HIS A 246 11.26 -27.78 2.17
CA HIS A 246 12.62 -28.06 2.70
C HIS A 246 13.73 -27.40 1.87
N ARG A 247 13.52 -26.15 1.42
CA ARG A 247 14.46 -25.41 0.57
C ARG A 247 15.32 -24.43 1.37
N PRO A 248 16.49 -24.07 0.85
CA PRO A 248 17.40 -23.11 1.51
C PRO A 248 16.79 -21.72 1.60
N ALA A 249 17.34 -20.86 2.50
CA ALA A 249 16.88 -19.50 2.76
C ALA A 249 16.78 -18.62 1.50
N GLY A 250 17.72 -18.77 0.56
CA GLY A 250 17.69 -18.06 -0.72
C GLY A 250 16.42 -18.32 -1.56
N ALA A 251 15.79 -19.49 -1.39
CA ALA A 251 14.54 -19.81 -2.08
C ALA A 251 13.34 -18.97 -1.58
N VAL A 252 13.39 -18.43 -0.35
CA VAL A 252 12.39 -17.48 0.17
C VAL A 252 12.40 -16.20 -0.68
N SER A 253 13.59 -15.66 -0.93
CA SER A 253 13.75 -14.47 -1.78
C SER A 253 13.33 -14.74 -3.23
N LEU A 254 13.58 -15.95 -3.76
CA LEU A 254 13.12 -16.35 -5.09
C LEU A 254 11.58 -16.37 -5.16
N ALA A 255 10.91 -16.91 -4.14
CA ALA A 255 9.44 -16.93 -4.08
C ALA A 255 8.87 -15.51 -4.00
N LEU A 256 9.40 -14.66 -3.11
CA LEU A 256 8.99 -13.24 -3.04
C LEU A 256 9.31 -12.47 -4.33
N GLY A 257 10.44 -12.80 -4.97
CA GLY A 257 10.81 -12.28 -6.28
C GLY A 257 9.82 -12.67 -7.38
N ALA A 258 9.27 -13.88 -7.35
CA ALA A 258 8.24 -14.32 -8.30
C ALA A 258 6.96 -13.46 -8.15
N TYR A 259 6.51 -13.18 -6.92
CA TYR A 259 5.42 -12.23 -6.67
C TYR A 259 5.73 -10.85 -7.25
N GLY A 260 6.90 -10.30 -6.95
CA GLY A 260 7.34 -9.00 -7.47
C GLY A 260 7.40 -8.95 -9.00
N ALA A 261 7.89 -10.02 -9.63
CA ALA A 261 7.96 -10.10 -11.10
C ALA A 261 6.57 -10.09 -11.75
N GLY A 262 5.61 -10.83 -11.19
CA GLY A 262 4.21 -10.82 -11.64
C GLY A 262 3.57 -9.44 -11.50
N SER A 263 3.77 -8.79 -10.35
CA SER A 263 3.30 -7.43 -10.09
C SER A 263 3.87 -6.42 -11.09
N MET A 264 5.18 -6.44 -11.31
CA MET A 264 5.84 -5.51 -12.23
C MET A 264 5.43 -5.71 -13.68
N LEU A 265 5.37 -6.96 -14.16
CA LEU A 265 4.93 -7.25 -15.51
C LEU A 265 3.54 -6.67 -15.78
N THR A 266 2.62 -6.85 -14.82
CA THR A 266 1.28 -6.28 -14.91
C THR A 266 1.31 -4.76 -14.88
N ALA A 267 2.06 -4.13 -13.98
CA ALA A 267 2.19 -2.68 -13.90
C ALA A 267 2.69 -2.05 -15.22
N LEU A 268 3.61 -2.72 -15.92
CA LEU A 268 4.12 -2.28 -17.22
C LEU A 268 3.09 -2.41 -18.36
N LEU A 269 2.24 -3.44 -18.32
CA LEU A 269 1.21 -3.70 -19.33
C LEU A 269 -0.06 -2.87 -19.11
N LEU A 270 -0.34 -2.54 -17.85
CA LEU A 270 -1.60 -1.94 -17.42
C LEU A 270 -1.93 -0.60 -18.10
N PRO A 271 -0.98 0.33 -18.35
CA PRO A 271 -1.28 1.58 -19.08
C PRO A 271 -1.81 1.34 -20.49
N ARG A 272 -1.37 0.25 -21.16
CA ARG A 272 -1.91 -0.12 -22.48
C ARG A 272 -3.32 -0.68 -22.36
N LEU A 273 -3.57 -1.50 -21.35
CA LEU A 273 -4.86 -2.14 -21.11
C LEU A 273 -5.94 -1.11 -20.74
N LEU A 274 -5.60 -0.18 -19.84
CA LEU A 274 -6.50 0.89 -19.37
C LEU A 274 -6.82 1.96 -20.41
N ARG A 275 -6.13 1.99 -21.55
CA ARG A 275 -6.55 2.81 -22.68
C ARG A 275 -7.74 2.21 -23.45
N ARG A 276 -8.00 0.93 -23.29
CA ARG A 276 -9.03 0.18 -24.03
C ARG A 276 -10.15 -0.33 -23.12
N LEU A 277 -9.86 -0.55 -21.84
CA LEU A 277 -10.80 -1.12 -20.87
C LEU A 277 -11.03 -0.15 -19.73
N SER A 278 -12.23 -0.22 -19.15
CA SER A 278 -12.57 0.52 -17.93
C SER A 278 -11.83 -0.05 -16.72
N ASP A 279 -11.67 0.76 -15.67
CA ASP A 279 -11.08 0.32 -14.41
C ASP A 279 -11.81 -0.91 -13.85
N ARG A 280 -13.16 -0.91 -13.89
CA ARG A 280 -14.01 -2.03 -13.46
C ARG A 280 -13.73 -3.32 -14.26
N ALA A 281 -13.57 -3.21 -15.57
CA ALA A 281 -13.31 -4.35 -16.46
C ALA A 281 -11.92 -4.99 -16.25
N VAL A 282 -10.98 -4.28 -15.64
CA VAL A 282 -9.65 -4.78 -15.29
C VAL A 282 -9.63 -5.29 -13.84
N MET A 283 -10.15 -4.51 -12.90
CA MET A 283 -10.01 -4.77 -11.47
C MET A 283 -10.85 -5.97 -11.01
N LEU A 284 -12.10 -6.11 -11.49
CA LEU A 284 -12.97 -7.22 -11.04
C LEU A 284 -12.47 -8.60 -11.48
N PRO A 285 -12.11 -8.85 -12.75
CA PRO A 285 -11.55 -10.14 -13.13
C PRO A 285 -10.25 -10.47 -12.38
N ALA A 286 -9.38 -9.47 -12.15
CA ALA A 286 -8.18 -9.65 -11.36
C ALA A 286 -8.50 -10.03 -9.91
N ALA A 287 -9.50 -9.40 -9.30
CA ALA A 287 -9.94 -9.74 -7.95
C ALA A 287 -10.51 -11.17 -7.86
N PHE A 288 -11.25 -11.65 -8.87
CA PHE A 288 -11.72 -13.05 -8.94
C PHE A 288 -10.61 -14.04 -9.26
N ALA A 289 -9.51 -13.63 -9.88
CA ALA A 289 -8.34 -14.49 -10.05
C ALA A 289 -7.67 -14.83 -8.70
N LEU A 290 -7.72 -13.93 -7.71
CA LEU A 290 -7.08 -14.14 -6.40
C LEU A 290 -7.61 -15.38 -5.67
N PRO A 291 -8.93 -15.57 -5.43
CA PRO A 291 -9.45 -16.79 -4.81
C PRO A 291 -9.16 -18.05 -5.63
N ALA A 292 -9.17 -17.97 -6.96
CA ALA A 292 -8.82 -19.11 -7.81
C ALA A 292 -7.35 -19.53 -7.63
N VAL A 293 -6.43 -18.56 -7.57
CA VAL A 293 -5.01 -18.83 -7.30
C VAL A 293 -4.81 -19.33 -5.88
N LEU A 294 -5.53 -18.82 -4.89
CA LEU A 294 -5.46 -19.32 -3.51
C LEU A 294 -5.98 -20.77 -3.38
N ALA A 295 -6.98 -21.14 -4.17
CA ALA A 295 -7.40 -22.55 -4.27
C ALA A 295 -6.29 -23.45 -4.87
N ALA A 296 -5.56 -22.94 -5.87
CA ALA A 296 -4.38 -23.63 -6.40
C ALA A 296 -3.26 -23.74 -5.35
N VAL A 297 -3.02 -22.67 -4.57
CA VAL A 297 -2.05 -22.69 -3.45
C VAL A 297 -2.45 -23.74 -2.42
N ALA A 298 -3.73 -23.83 -2.05
CA ALA A 298 -4.23 -24.86 -1.13
C ALA A 298 -3.93 -26.28 -1.66
N ALA A 299 -4.19 -26.52 -2.95
CA ALA A 299 -3.91 -27.82 -3.57
C ALA A 299 -2.40 -28.13 -3.63
N VAL A 300 -1.57 -27.12 -3.97
CA VAL A 300 -0.11 -27.25 -4.03
C VAL A 300 0.50 -27.53 -2.66
N THR A 301 0.01 -26.88 -1.62
CA THR A 301 0.51 -27.04 -0.24
C THR A 301 -0.09 -28.27 0.47
N ALA A 302 -1.17 -28.84 -0.03
CA ALA A 302 -1.68 -30.13 0.41
C ALA A 302 -0.96 -31.33 -0.27
N ALA A 303 -0.33 -31.10 -1.42
CA ALA A 303 0.39 -32.13 -2.15
C ALA A 303 1.79 -32.39 -1.57
N ALA A 304 2.34 -33.57 -1.83
CA ALA A 304 3.72 -33.87 -1.47
C ALA A 304 4.71 -32.91 -2.12
N PRO A 305 5.72 -32.43 -1.37
CA PRO A 305 6.73 -31.53 -1.89
C PRO A 305 7.53 -32.17 -3.03
N GLY A 306 7.70 -31.44 -4.13
CA GLY A 306 8.41 -31.90 -5.31
C GLY A 306 8.71 -30.78 -6.29
N GLY A 307 9.36 -31.11 -7.41
CA GLY A 307 9.75 -30.12 -8.41
C GLY A 307 8.57 -29.39 -9.04
N TRP A 308 7.50 -30.12 -9.37
CA TRP A 308 6.29 -29.55 -9.98
C TRP A 308 5.52 -28.65 -9.00
N SER A 309 5.37 -29.09 -7.73
CA SER A 309 4.65 -28.31 -6.71
C SER A 309 5.42 -27.05 -6.33
N TRP A 310 6.75 -27.09 -6.33
CA TRP A 310 7.58 -25.89 -6.19
C TRP A 310 7.38 -24.91 -7.33
N ALA A 311 7.43 -25.37 -8.59
CA ALA A 311 7.19 -24.52 -9.74
C ALA A 311 5.77 -23.91 -9.73
N ALA A 312 4.77 -24.70 -9.32
CA ALA A 312 3.39 -24.24 -9.17
C ALA A 312 3.25 -23.19 -8.07
N LEU A 313 3.98 -23.30 -6.95
CA LEU A 313 4.02 -22.26 -5.92
C LEU A 313 4.57 -20.95 -6.49
N LEU A 314 5.72 -21.00 -7.19
CA LEU A 314 6.31 -19.79 -7.79
C LEU A 314 5.36 -19.15 -8.81
N ALA A 315 4.70 -19.95 -9.64
CA ALA A 315 3.70 -19.48 -10.59
C ALA A 315 2.49 -18.86 -9.87
N SER A 316 2.04 -19.43 -8.76
CA SER A 316 0.96 -18.90 -7.93
C SER A 316 1.36 -17.57 -7.30
N TRP A 317 2.57 -17.42 -6.77
CA TRP A 317 3.08 -16.16 -6.25
C TRP A 317 3.15 -15.08 -7.34
N ALA A 318 3.64 -15.41 -8.53
CA ALA A 318 3.64 -14.50 -9.66
C ALA A 318 2.21 -14.09 -10.08
N ALA A 319 1.27 -15.05 -10.10
CA ALA A 319 -0.13 -14.77 -10.43
C ALA A 319 -0.82 -13.89 -9.38
N ILE A 320 -0.57 -14.12 -8.07
CA ILE A 320 -1.07 -13.24 -7.00
C ILE A 320 -0.50 -11.83 -7.18
N GLY A 321 0.81 -11.69 -7.41
CA GLY A 321 1.46 -10.41 -7.66
C GLY A 321 0.85 -9.66 -8.84
N ALA A 322 0.62 -10.37 -9.95
CA ALA A 322 -0.01 -9.83 -11.14
C ALA A 322 -1.45 -9.34 -10.87
N ALA A 323 -2.26 -10.15 -10.20
CA ALA A 323 -3.64 -9.81 -9.88
C ALA A 323 -3.72 -8.65 -8.87
N CYS A 324 -2.89 -8.65 -7.83
CA CYS A 324 -2.80 -7.53 -6.89
C CYS A 324 -2.43 -6.21 -7.59
N SER A 325 -1.45 -6.22 -8.49
CA SER A 325 -1.06 -5.04 -9.26
C SER A 325 -2.19 -4.55 -10.17
N ALA A 326 -2.93 -5.45 -10.81
CA ALA A 326 -4.07 -5.11 -11.66
C ALA A 326 -5.22 -4.46 -10.88
N VAL A 327 -5.39 -4.81 -9.60
CA VAL A 327 -6.38 -4.19 -8.70
C VAL A 327 -5.88 -2.85 -8.15
N LEU A 328 -4.66 -2.80 -7.61
CA LEU A 328 -4.18 -1.64 -6.86
C LEU A 328 -3.83 -0.45 -7.74
N THR A 329 -3.27 -0.68 -8.94
CA THR A 329 -2.75 0.41 -9.79
C THR A 329 -3.85 1.36 -10.29
N PRO A 330 -5.05 0.90 -10.72
CA PRO A 330 -6.12 1.81 -11.11
C PRO A 330 -6.79 2.55 -9.93
N GLY A 331 -6.56 2.12 -8.68
CA GLY A 331 -7.20 2.70 -7.48
C GLY A 331 -7.04 4.22 -7.38
N GLY A 332 -5.85 4.75 -7.70
CA GLY A 332 -5.61 6.19 -7.73
C GLY A 332 -6.48 6.96 -8.74
N ARG A 333 -6.84 6.34 -9.86
CA ARG A 333 -7.76 6.94 -10.85
C ARG A 333 -9.19 7.01 -10.32
N LEU A 334 -9.64 5.95 -9.63
CA LEU A 334 -10.95 5.93 -8.99
C LEU A 334 -11.07 7.03 -7.93
N ILE A 335 -10.04 7.22 -7.12
CA ILE A 335 -10.00 8.27 -6.10
C ILE A 335 -10.11 9.65 -6.75
N ARG A 336 -9.31 9.92 -7.79
CA ARG A 336 -9.35 11.20 -8.53
C ARG A 336 -10.70 11.49 -9.16
N ARG A 337 -11.39 10.47 -9.67
CA ARG A 337 -12.75 10.60 -10.21
C ARG A 337 -13.83 10.75 -9.14
N SER A 338 -13.50 10.57 -7.88
CA SER A 338 -14.45 10.51 -6.76
C SER A 338 -14.37 11.70 -5.82
N ALA A 339 -13.38 12.57 -5.95
CA ALA A 339 -13.17 13.70 -5.08
C ALA A 339 -12.78 14.94 -5.89
N ALA A 340 -13.22 16.11 -5.42
CA ALA A 340 -12.74 17.38 -5.94
C ALA A 340 -11.24 17.55 -5.66
N ASP A 341 -10.54 18.35 -6.46
CA ASP A 341 -9.07 18.54 -6.33
C ASP A 341 -8.65 18.98 -4.93
N ALA A 342 -9.42 19.85 -4.29
CA ALA A 342 -9.17 20.30 -2.92
C ALA A 342 -9.27 19.18 -1.88
N ASP A 343 -10.06 18.14 -2.15
CA ASP A 343 -10.36 17.03 -1.24
C ASP A 343 -9.50 15.78 -1.50
N LEU A 344 -8.74 15.76 -2.60
CA LEU A 344 -7.87 14.64 -2.96
C LEU A 344 -6.91 14.23 -1.83
N PRO A 345 -6.25 15.14 -1.09
CA PRO A 345 -5.39 14.74 0.03
C PRO A 345 -6.13 13.97 1.11
N ALA A 346 -7.36 14.37 1.45
CA ALA A 346 -8.18 13.67 2.43
C ALA A 346 -8.65 12.30 1.91
N ALA A 347 -9.00 12.21 0.61
CA ALA A 347 -9.39 10.97 -0.04
C ALA A 347 -8.23 9.96 -0.08
N PHE A 348 -7.03 10.37 -0.44
CA PHE A 348 -5.83 9.50 -0.43
C PHE A 348 -5.42 9.09 0.99
N ALA A 349 -5.55 9.98 1.98
CA ALA A 349 -5.28 9.63 3.37
C ALA A 349 -6.28 8.59 3.89
N ALA A 350 -7.58 8.72 3.54
CA ALA A 350 -8.59 7.74 3.87
C ALA A 350 -8.31 6.39 3.19
N GLN A 351 -7.97 6.38 1.90
CA GLN A 351 -7.56 5.17 1.19
C GLN A 351 -6.38 4.48 1.89
N PHE A 352 -5.35 5.24 2.25
CA PHE A 352 -4.19 4.70 2.95
C PHE A 352 -4.62 4.01 4.26
N SER A 353 -5.38 4.69 5.11
CA SER A 353 -5.80 4.15 6.41
C SER A 353 -6.72 2.94 6.26
N LEU A 354 -7.71 3.00 5.37
CA LEU A 354 -8.69 1.93 5.17
C LEU A 354 -8.05 0.69 4.53
N SER A 355 -7.20 0.86 3.51
CA SER A 355 -6.49 -0.28 2.90
C SER A 355 -5.54 -0.96 3.90
N HIS A 356 -4.81 -0.20 4.73
CA HIS A 356 -3.95 -0.77 5.77
C HIS A 356 -4.73 -1.46 6.88
N SER A 357 -5.99 -1.05 7.13
CA SER A 357 -6.89 -1.78 8.03
C SER A 357 -7.24 -3.18 7.50
N CYS A 358 -7.35 -3.36 6.18
CA CYS A 358 -7.51 -4.69 5.58
C CYS A 358 -6.31 -5.61 5.89
N TRP A 359 -5.09 -5.08 5.76
CA TRP A 359 -3.87 -5.81 6.10
C TRP A 359 -3.75 -6.08 7.60
N LEU A 360 -4.20 -5.17 8.46
CA LEU A 360 -4.24 -5.37 9.91
C LEU A 360 -5.08 -6.59 10.30
N LEU A 361 -6.15 -6.87 9.55
CA LEU A 361 -7.00 -8.04 9.77
C LEU A 361 -6.38 -9.31 9.17
N THR A 362 -5.86 -9.23 7.95
CA THR A 362 -5.45 -10.43 7.20
C THR A 362 -4.08 -10.97 7.59
N TYR A 363 -3.15 -10.14 8.05
CA TYR A 363 -1.82 -10.61 8.48
C TYR A 363 -1.86 -11.54 9.69
N PRO A 364 -2.50 -11.17 10.82
CA PRO A 364 -2.59 -12.09 11.95
C PRO A 364 -3.44 -13.33 11.60
N LEU A 365 -4.51 -13.16 10.80
CA LEU A 365 -5.32 -14.29 10.36
C LEU A 365 -4.50 -15.30 9.57
N ALA A 366 -3.69 -14.86 8.59
CA ALA A 366 -2.80 -15.72 7.83
C ALA A 366 -1.82 -16.46 8.76
N GLY A 367 -1.11 -15.71 9.60
CA GLY A 367 -0.07 -16.28 10.46
C GLY A 367 -0.59 -17.29 11.48
N TRP A 368 -1.68 -16.96 12.17
CA TRP A 368 -2.24 -17.83 13.20
C TRP A 368 -2.95 -19.06 12.61
N LEU A 369 -3.62 -18.91 11.46
CA LEU A 369 -4.19 -20.06 10.77
C LEU A 369 -3.11 -21.00 10.23
N ALA A 370 -2.02 -20.47 9.67
CA ALA A 370 -0.95 -21.29 9.15
C ALA A 370 -0.26 -22.09 10.27
N ALA A 371 -0.01 -21.46 11.42
CA ALA A 371 0.57 -22.13 12.59
C ALA A 371 -0.37 -23.17 13.21
N GLY A 372 -1.68 -22.88 13.29
CA GLY A 372 -2.64 -23.75 13.97
C GLY A 372 -3.30 -24.82 13.09
N ALA A 373 -3.53 -24.54 11.81
CA ALA A 373 -4.30 -25.39 10.90
C ALA A 373 -3.55 -25.73 9.59
N GLY A 374 -2.36 -25.14 9.38
CA GLY A 374 -1.52 -25.39 8.22
C GLY A 374 -1.86 -24.53 6.99
N LEU A 375 -0.93 -24.52 6.04
CA LEU A 375 -1.00 -23.71 4.83
C LEU A 375 -2.24 -23.95 3.94
N PRO A 376 -2.69 -25.22 3.71
CA PRO A 376 -3.86 -25.48 2.87
C PRO A 376 -5.13 -24.82 3.41
N VAL A 377 -5.37 -24.94 4.74
CA VAL A 377 -6.53 -24.34 5.40
C VAL A 377 -6.46 -22.81 5.34
N THR A 378 -5.29 -22.25 5.57
CA THR A 378 -5.03 -20.81 5.47
C THR A 378 -5.36 -20.29 4.07
N ALA A 379 -4.88 -20.97 3.03
CA ALA A 379 -5.14 -20.59 1.64
C ALA A 379 -6.64 -20.63 1.30
N VAL A 380 -7.37 -21.64 1.77
CA VAL A 380 -8.83 -21.76 1.59
C VAL A 380 -9.57 -20.63 2.33
N ALA A 381 -9.21 -20.36 3.59
CA ALA A 381 -9.86 -19.31 4.39
C ALA A 381 -9.64 -17.91 3.78
N LEU A 382 -8.41 -17.58 3.42
CA LEU A 382 -8.09 -16.34 2.75
C LEU A 382 -8.72 -16.24 1.36
N GLY A 383 -8.80 -17.36 0.63
CA GLY A 383 -9.51 -17.49 -0.64
C GLY A 383 -11.00 -17.19 -0.50
N ALA A 384 -11.64 -17.70 0.55
CA ALA A 384 -13.04 -17.40 0.86
C ALA A 384 -13.24 -15.90 1.14
N ILE A 385 -12.36 -15.28 1.92
CA ILE A 385 -12.42 -13.83 2.17
C ILE A 385 -12.24 -13.05 0.87
N ALA A 386 -11.26 -13.41 0.04
CA ALA A 386 -11.04 -12.76 -1.25
C ALA A 386 -12.24 -12.90 -2.19
N LEU A 387 -12.88 -14.07 -2.22
CA LEU A 387 -14.09 -14.32 -3.01
C LEU A 387 -15.27 -13.47 -2.53
N LEU A 388 -15.52 -13.45 -1.22
CA LEU A 388 -16.58 -12.62 -0.62
C LEU A 388 -16.34 -11.14 -0.89
N ALA A 389 -15.10 -10.69 -0.79
CA ALA A 389 -14.72 -9.32 -1.08
C ALA A 389 -14.89 -8.95 -2.56
N ALA A 390 -14.48 -9.82 -3.49
CA ALA A 390 -14.68 -9.62 -4.93
C ALA A 390 -16.17 -9.61 -5.33
N THR A 391 -16.98 -10.51 -4.74
CA THR A 391 -18.43 -10.54 -4.96
C THR A 391 -19.12 -9.30 -4.39
N ALA A 392 -18.73 -8.85 -3.19
CA ALA A 392 -19.21 -7.61 -2.60
C ALA A 392 -18.84 -6.39 -3.46
N ALA A 393 -17.61 -6.32 -3.97
CA ALA A 393 -17.18 -5.26 -4.87
C ALA A 393 -18.04 -5.24 -6.15
N THR A 394 -18.36 -6.40 -6.72
CA THR A 394 -19.21 -6.51 -7.92
C THR A 394 -20.64 -6.03 -7.66
N ALA A 395 -21.20 -6.35 -6.49
CA ALA A 395 -22.54 -5.95 -6.10
C ALA A 395 -22.64 -4.43 -5.79
N ILE A 396 -21.58 -3.87 -5.19
CA ILE A 396 -21.54 -2.46 -4.78
C ILE A 396 -21.20 -1.54 -5.97
N TRP A 397 -20.32 -1.97 -6.87
CA TRP A 397 -19.87 -1.14 -8.00
C TRP A 397 -20.88 -1.17 -9.13
N PRO A 398 -21.54 -0.05 -9.46
CA PRO A 398 -22.52 -0.04 -10.55
C PRO A 398 -21.92 -0.51 -11.87
N ALA A 399 -22.66 -1.29 -12.64
CA ALA A 399 -22.23 -1.76 -13.97
C ALA A 399 -22.01 -0.60 -14.94
N ARG A 400 -22.85 0.43 -14.84
CA ARG A 400 -22.67 1.72 -15.49
C ARG A 400 -22.20 2.69 -14.40
N ASP A 401 -21.01 3.25 -14.57
CA ASP A 401 -20.39 4.21 -13.64
C ASP A 401 -19.97 5.47 -14.42
N PRO A 402 -20.96 6.26 -14.89
CA PRO A 402 -20.70 7.48 -15.62
C PRO A 402 -20.06 8.52 -14.69
N ALA A 403 -19.19 9.36 -15.23
CA ALA A 403 -18.61 10.47 -14.49
C ALA A 403 -19.67 11.53 -14.23
N ARG A 404 -20.44 11.87 -15.26
CA ARG A 404 -21.53 12.86 -15.19
C ARG A 404 -22.83 12.19 -14.77
N LEU A 405 -23.48 12.76 -13.74
CA LEU A 405 -24.80 12.32 -13.25
C LEU A 405 -25.77 13.50 -13.22
N ASP A 406 -26.98 13.27 -13.75
CA ASP A 406 -28.09 14.22 -13.60
C ASP A 406 -28.71 14.01 -12.22
N HIS A 407 -28.94 15.10 -11.49
CA HIS A 407 -29.55 15.08 -10.16
C HIS A 407 -30.25 16.39 -9.86
N VAL A 408 -31.11 16.36 -8.82
CA VAL A 408 -31.95 17.47 -8.42
C VAL A 408 -31.46 18.07 -7.11
N HIS A 409 -31.36 19.40 -7.05
CA HIS A 409 -31.14 20.16 -5.82
C HIS A 409 -32.43 20.84 -5.39
N ALA A 410 -32.95 20.41 -4.23
CA ALA A 410 -34.11 21.02 -3.60
C ALA A 410 -33.76 22.23 -2.73
N ASP A 411 -32.55 22.25 -2.18
CA ASP A 411 -32.15 23.17 -1.10
C ASP A 411 -31.33 24.39 -1.57
N LEU A 412 -31.02 24.49 -2.88
CA LEU A 412 -30.24 25.60 -3.41
C LEU A 412 -31.12 26.69 -4.00
N PRO A 413 -30.86 28.00 -3.71
CA PRO A 413 -31.64 29.10 -4.27
C PRO A 413 -31.39 29.26 -5.77
N PRO A 414 -32.35 29.82 -6.50
CA PRO A 414 -32.19 30.15 -7.91
C PRO A 414 -30.99 31.05 -8.15
N GLY A 415 -30.19 30.73 -9.17
CA GLY A 415 -28.98 31.51 -9.50
C GLY A 415 -27.75 31.17 -8.67
N HIS A 416 -27.80 30.14 -7.82
CA HIS A 416 -26.61 29.66 -7.13
C HIS A 416 -25.54 29.22 -8.14
N PRO A 417 -24.25 29.55 -7.96
CA PRO A 417 -23.16 29.20 -8.91
C PRO A 417 -23.06 27.72 -9.25
N HIS A 418 -23.46 26.85 -8.33
CA HIS A 418 -23.48 25.41 -8.54
C HIS A 418 -24.56 24.94 -9.53
N LEU A 419 -25.64 25.75 -9.73
CA LEU A 419 -26.77 25.44 -10.61
C LEU A 419 -26.55 25.97 -12.03
N THR A 420 -25.33 26.10 -12.51
CA THR A 420 -25.05 26.49 -13.89
C THR A 420 -25.70 25.48 -14.85
N ASP A 421 -26.48 25.98 -15.81
CA ASP A 421 -27.27 25.18 -16.78
C ASP A 421 -28.34 24.30 -16.16
N ALA A 422 -28.81 24.59 -14.94
CA ALA A 422 -29.92 23.87 -14.32
C ALA A 422 -31.26 24.24 -14.91
N HIS A 423 -32.14 23.24 -14.97
CA HIS A 423 -33.54 23.40 -15.42
C HIS A 423 -34.48 23.16 -14.25
N PRO A 424 -35.62 23.89 -14.20
CA PRO A 424 -36.66 23.63 -13.19
C PRO A 424 -37.17 22.18 -13.30
N ALA A 425 -37.28 21.50 -12.16
CA ALA A 425 -37.90 20.18 -12.02
C ALA A 425 -38.96 20.20 -10.91
N ALA A 426 -39.75 19.13 -10.78
CA ALA A 426 -40.85 19.08 -9.81
C ALA A 426 -40.39 19.32 -8.36
N ASP A 427 -39.18 18.81 -8.02
CA ASP A 427 -38.64 18.84 -6.66
C ASP A 427 -37.43 19.77 -6.53
N GLY A 428 -37.22 20.72 -7.45
CA GLY A 428 -36.09 21.64 -7.38
C GLY A 428 -35.42 21.93 -8.73
N TRP A 429 -34.11 21.94 -8.78
CA TRP A 429 -33.28 22.27 -9.94
C TRP A 429 -32.54 21.04 -10.45
N LEU A 430 -32.89 20.55 -11.66
CA LEU A 430 -32.23 19.45 -12.34
C LEU A 430 -31.00 19.98 -13.10
N HIS A 431 -29.81 19.43 -12.83
CA HIS A 431 -28.64 19.67 -13.62
C HIS A 431 -27.71 18.44 -13.63
N GLY A 432 -26.70 18.44 -14.50
CA GLY A 432 -25.77 17.34 -14.62
C GLY A 432 -24.34 17.83 -14.67
N HIS A 433 -23.48 17.21 -13.86
CA HIS A 433 -22.03 17.44 -13.87
C HIS A 433 -21.27 16.21 -13.38
N ASP A 434 -19.94 16.27 -13.35
CA ASP A 434 -19.11 15.24 -12.72
C ASP A 434 -19.43 15.17 -11.23
N TYR A 435 -20.08 14.03 -10.82
CA TYR A 435 -20.64 13.91 -9.48
C TYR A 435 -19.57 13.45 -8.48
N VAL A 436 -19.35 14.28 -7.47
CA VAL A 436 -18.47 14.01 -6.32
C VAL A 436 -19.19 14.31 -5.03
N ILE A 437 -18.84 13.63 -3.96
CA ILE A 437 -19.35 13.91 -2.62
C ILE A 437 -18.62 15.15 -2.07
N ASP A 438 -19.38 16.20 -1.79
CA ASP A 438 -18.91 17.50 -1.29
C ASP A 438 -19.89 18.10 -0.27
N GLN A 439 -19.84 19.42 -0.09
CA GLN A 439 -20.78 20.14 0.78
C GLN A 439 -22.21 20.19 0.25
N TYR A 440 -22.40 20.11 -1.08
CA TYR A 440 -23.71 20.14 -1.76
C TYR A 440 -24.24 18.73 -2.03
N HIS A 441 -23.36 17.72 -2.13
CA HIS A 441 -23.68 16.33 -2.42
C HIS A 441 -23.26 15.42 -1.26
N ARG A 442 -24.18 15.23 -0.30
CA ARG A 442 -23.90 14.42 0.90
C ARG A 442 -24.08 12.92 0.68
N HIS A 443 -24.86 12.53 -0.32
CA HIS A 443 -25.23 11.14 -0.61
C HIS A 443 -25.14 10.89 -2.11
N TRP A 444 -24.79 9.66 -2.49
CA TRP A 444 -24.82 9.24 -3.88
C TRP A 444 -26.28 9.11 -4.33
N PRO A 445 -26.69 9.65 -5.51
CA PRO A 445 -28.06 9.61 -5.96
C PRO A 445 -28.52 8.17 -6.16
N GLN A 446 -29.64 7.80 -5.50
CA GLN A 446 -30.28 6.51 -5.67
C GLN A 446 -31.39 6.65 -6.73
N GLY A 447 -31.38 5.79 -7.76
CA GLY A 447 -32.54 5.62 -8.65
C GLY A 447 -32.62 6.48 -9.91
N LEU A 448 -31.70 7.41 -10.19
CA LEU A 448 -31.56 8.05 -11.49
C LEU A 448 -30.53 7.28 -12.37
N ALA A 449 -30.75 5.98 -12.48
CA ALA A 449 -30.05 5.17 -13.46
C ALA A 449 -30.56 5.58 -14.85
N ALA A 450 -29.78 6.43 -15.52
CA ALA A 450 -29.72 6.53 -16.96
C ALA A 450 -31.09 6.65 -17.71
N ARG A 451 -31.69 7.80 -17.70
CA ARG A 451 -32.30 8.30 -18.94
C ARG A 451 -31.13 8.86 -19.78
N ALA A 452 -30.32 7.94 -20.36
CA ALA A 452 -29.49 8.26 -21.48
C ALA A 452 -30.28 7.97 -22.73
N ASN A 453 -30.66 9.04 -23.45
CA ASN A 453 -30.89 8.94 -24.86
C ASN A 453 -29.57 8.73 -25.60
#